data_bbdd143acf98a3a4f06d1a578cec2d30
#
_entry.id   bbdd143acf98a3a4f06d1a578cec2d30
#
_cell.length_a   1.000
_cell.length_b   1.000
_cell.length_c   1.000
_cell.angle_alpha   90.00
_cell.angle_beta   90.00
_cell.angle_gamma   90.00
#
_symmetry.space_group_name_H-M   'P 1'
#
loop_
_entity.id
_entity.type
_entity.pdbx_description
1 polymer ?
#
loop_
_entity_poly.entity_id
_entity_poly.type
_entity_poly.pdbx_seq_one_letter_code
_entity_poly.pdbx_strand_id
1 'polypeptide(L)'
;MEQTYSLNLAVAVVEKTDSYNFDYEAINKEMRRVKANMPSSQPIGAMPFMEADPITGYPITKVEKGKYFCTEAVLKRNAFPKQESEKVFDNMVTEKGDNSTLAVCHIDGNSMGDSIRHIMQKINGYENAVPAMRNISKEIADTFRNNFDKMVSIWMN
;
A
#
# COMPACT_ATOMS: atom_id res chain seq x y z
N MET A 1 6.19 14.82 -4.15
CA MET A 1 4.81 14.56 -4.57
C MET A 1 4.42 15.25 -5.86
N GLU A 2 4.99 16.38 -6.17
CA GLU A 2 4.75 17.07 -7.46
C GLU A 2 5.19 16.27 -8.70
N GLN A 3 5.98 15.21 -8.50
CA GLN A 3 6.53 14.41 -9.60
C GLN A 3 5.73 13.13 -9.93
N THR A 4 4.72 12.79 -9.12
CA THR A 4 3.89 11.59 -9.33
C THR A 4 2.43 11.97 -9.21
N TYR A 5 1.84 12.36 -10.31
CA TYR A 5 0.46 12.82 -10.38
C TYR A 5 -0.60 11.73 -10.08
N SER A 6 -0.22 10.47 -10.01
CA SER A 6 -1.10 9.38 -9.54
C SER A 6 -1.11 9.21 -8.02
N LEU A 7 -0.24 9.90 -7.28
CA LEU A 7 -0.18 9.83 -5.83
C LEU A 7 -0.88 11.04 -5.20
N ASN A 8 -1.98 10.79 -4.53
CA ASN A 8 -2.74 11.81 -3.81
C ASN A 8 -2.45 11.69 -2.31
N LEU A 9 -2.09 12.81 -1.66
CA LEU A 9 -1.90 12.88 -0.22
C LEU A 9 -3.16 13.43 0.45
N ALA A 10 -3.80 12.63 1.30
CA ALA A 10 -4.85 13.07 2.19
C ALA A 10 -4.27 13.27 3.60
N VAL A 11 -4.51 14.43 4.19
CA VAL A 11 -4.07 14.74 5.55
C VAL A 11 -5.29 15.20 6.36
N ALA A 12 -5.52 14.56 7.51
CA ALA A 12 -6.52 14.97 8.47
C ALA A 12 -5.84 15.41 9.77
N VAL A 13 -6.31 16.50 10.34
CA VAL A 13 -5.81 17.05 11.61
C VAL A 13 -7.01 17.34 12.49
N VAL A 14 -6.97 16.90 13.73
CA VAL A 14 -7.99 17.18 14.74
C VAL A 14 -7.33 17.65 16.03
N GLU A 15 -8.05 18.41 16.84
CA GLU A 15 -7.60 18.81 18.15
C GLU A 15 -7.57 17.59 19.08
N LYS A 16 -6.49 17.43 19.83
CA LYS A 16 -6.35 16.35 20.79
C LYS A 16 -7.16 16.63 22.06
N THR A 17 -7.98 15.65 22.48
CA THR A 17 -8.66 15.66 23.76
C THR A 17 -8.05 14.64 24.73
N ASP A 18 -8.65 14.45 25.90
CA ASP A 18 -8.23 13.43 26.85
C ASP A 18 -8.79 12.02 26.52
N SER A 19 -9.68 11.94 25.54
CA SER A 19 -10.32 10.69 25.13
C SER A 19 -9.74 10.17 23.81
N TYR A 20 -8.96 9.11 23.87
CA TYR A 20 -8.42 8.43 22.69
C TYR A 20 -9.52 8.01 21.70
N ASN A 21 -10.61 7.43 22.20
CA ASN A 21 -11.68 6.93 21.33
C ASN A 21 -12.40 8.07 20.60
N PHE A 22 -12.64 9.19 21.30
CA PHE A 22 -13.24 10.37 20.68
C PHE A 22 -12.34 10.93 19.58
N ASP A 23 -11.04 11.09 19.85
CA ASP A 23 -10.08 11.61 18.87
C ASP A 23 -9.91 10.66 17.70
N TYR A 24 -9.91 9.35 17.94
CA TYR A 24 -9.86 8.35 16.89
C TYR A 24 -11.08 8.42 15.95
N GLU A 25 -12.26 8.58 16.48
CA GLU A 25 -13.47 8.77 15.68
C GLU A 25 -13.47 10.10 14.93
N ALA A 26 -13.04 11.18 15.59
CA ALA A 26 -12.94 12.51 14.99
C ALA A 26 -11.96 12.53 13.81
N ILE A 27 -10.76 11.95 13.97
CA ILE A 27 -9.76 11.91 12.89
C ILE A 27 -10.21 11.02 11.71
N ASN A 28 -10.89 9.91 11.99
CA ASN A 28 -11.43 9.05 10.93
C ASN A 28 -12.59 9.74 10.17
N LYS A 29 -13.44 10.50 10.85
CA LYS A 29 -14.49 11.30 10.23
C LYS A 29 -13.90 12.39 9.35
N GLU A 30 -12.90 13.11 9.87
CA GLU A 30 -12.21 14.16 9.12
C GLU A 30 -11.45 13.59 7.91
N MET A 31 -10.78 12.46 8.06
CA MET A 31 -10.10 11.80 6.94
C MET A 31 -11.09 11.39 5.84
N ARG A 32 -12.28 10.89 6.18
CA ARG A 32 -13.33 10.59 5.19
C ARG A 32 -13.80 11.86 4.49
N ARG A 33 -13.96 12.97 5.22
CA ARG A 33 -14.34 14.27 4.66
C ARG A 33 -13.27 14.78 3.69
N VAL A 34 -11.99 14.71 4.08
CA VAL A 34 -10.88 15.12 3.23
C VAL A 34 -10.84 14.29 1.96
N LYS A 35 -10.93 12.97 2.07
CA LYS A 35 -10.90 12.06 0.90
C LYS A 35 -12.09 12.29 -0.05
N ALA A 36 -13.29 12.56 0.49
CA ALA A 36 -14.47 12.85 -0.33
C ALA A 36 -14.36 14.16 -1.12
N ASN A 37 -13.58 15.11 -0.61
CA ASN A 37 -13.38 16.42 -1.23
C ASN A 37 -12.03 16.53 -1.96
N MET A 38 -11.26 15.44 -2.07
CA MET A 38 -10.02 15.47 -2.84
C MET A 38 -10.32 15.71 -4.32
N PRO A 39 -9.58 16.61 -4.95
CA PRO A 39 -9.70 16.76 -6.39
C PRO A 39 -9.29 15.45 -7.07
N SER A 40 -10.13 14.99 -7.99
CA SER A 40 -9.78 13.87 -8.86
C SER A 40 -8.71 14.33 -9.84
N SER A 41 -7.44 14.16 -9.49
CA SER A 41 -6.35 14.35 -10.45
C SER A 41 -6.18 13.06 -11.24
N GLN A 42 -7.02 12.89 -12.25
CA GLN A 42 -6.72 11.89 -13.28
C GLN A 42 -5.88 12.57 -14.36
N PRO A 43 -4.65 12.12 -14.59
CA PRO A 43 -3.88 12.60 -15.71
C PRO A 43 -4.63 12.24 -17.00
N ILE A 44 -4.57 13.13 -17.96
CA ILE A 44 -5.15 12.89 -19.29
C ILE A 44 -4.43 11.67 -19.87
N GLY A 45 -5.19 10.63 -20.21
CA GLY A 45 -4.67 9.47 -20.92
C GLY A 45 -4.06 9.86 -22.27
N ALA A 46 -3.39 8.93 -22.92
CA ALA A 46 -2.85 9.17 -24.25
C ALA A 46 -3.97 9.49 -25.23
N MET A 47 -3.80 10.56 -26.00
CA MET A 47 -4.72 10.88 -27.09
C MET A 47 -4.57 9.86 -28.23
N PRO A 48 -5.58 9.71 -29.14
CA PRO A 48 -5.55 8.70 -30.20
C PRO A 48 -4.32 8.73 -31.11
N PHE A 49 -3.63 9.85 -31.19
CA PHE A 49 -2.41 10.04 -31.99
C PHE A 49 -1.11 9.88 -31.18
N MET A 50 -1.21 9.57 -29.89
CA MET A 50 -0.08 9.32 -29.01
C MET A 50 0.05 7.84 -28.75
N GLU A 51 1.28 7.37 -28.67
CA GLU A 51 1.57 6.02 -28.20
C GLU A 51 1.39 5.97 -26.68
N ALA A 52 0.65 4.96 -26.19
CA ALA A 52 0.32 4.80 -24.79
C ALA A 52 1.17 3.70 -24.15
N ASP A 53 1.57 3.93 -22.91
CA ASP A 53 2.14 2.90 -22.07
C ASP A 53 1.09 1.80 -21.82
N PRO A 54 1.38 0.52 -22.14
CA PRO A 54 0.39 -0.56 -22.10
C PRO A 54 -0.11 -0.89 -20.69
N ILE A 55 0.61 -0.46 -19.65
CA ILE A 55 0.26 -0.73 -18.25
C ILE A 55 -0.61 0.39 -17.68
N THR A 56 -0.20 1.64 -17.92
CA THR A 56 -0.83 2.81 -17.29
C THR A 56 -1.84 3.52 -18.19
N GLY A 57 -1.77 3.31 -19.50
CA GLY A 57 -2.54 4.08 -20.50
C GLY A 57 -2.08 5.53 -20.67
N TYR A 58 -0.99 5.95 -20.02
CA TYR A 58 -0.45 7.30 -20.15
C TYR A 58 0.44 7.44 -21.38
N PRO A 59 0.59 8.67 -21.92
CA PRO A 59 1.43 8.89 -23.09
C PRO A 59 2.88 8.52 -22.79
N ILE A 60 3.52 7.88 -23.77
CA ILE A 60 4.95 7.58 -23.72
C ILE A 60 5.71 8.89 -23.86
N THR A 61 6.60 9.15 -22.93
CA THR A 61 7.41 10.38 -22.87
C THR A 61 8.90 10.11 -22.92
N LYS A 62 9.32 8.86 -22.78
CA LYS A 62 10.72 8.48 -22.74
C LYS A 62 10.97 7.12 -23.39
N VAL A 63 12.07 7.03 -24.12
CA VAL A 63 12.57 5.77 -24.68
C VAL A 63 13.98 5.51 -24.11
N GLU A 64 14.18 4.35 -23.48
CA GLU A 64 15.46 3.92 -22.96
C GLU A 64 15.78 2.49 -23.39
N LYS A 65 16.90 2.27 -24.05
CA LYS A 65 17.35 0.94 -24.51
C LYS A 65 16.26 0.18 -25.29
N GLY A 66 15.53 0.88 -26.14
CA GLY A 66 14.44 0.31 -26.95
C GLY A 66 13.15 0.00 -26.19
N LYS A 67 13.03 0.39 -24.92
CA LYS A 67 11.81 0.29 -24.12
C LYS A 67 11.15 1.65 -23.96
N TYR A 68 9.82 1.64 -23.99
CA TYR A 68 8.99 2.82 -23.95
C TYR A 68 8.41 3.01 -22.54
N PHE A 69 8.46 4.23 -22.02
CA PHE A 69 8.02 4.54 -20.66
C PHE A 69 7.21 5.84 -20.64
N CYS A 70 6.15 5.86 -19.82
CA CYS A 70 5.51 7.11 -19.42
C CYS A 70 6.34 7.81 -18.32
N THR A 71 6.13 9.11 -18.12
CA THR A 71 6.86 9.91 -17.11
C THR A 71 6.75 9.29 -15.71
N GLU A 72 5.55 8.85 -15.33
CA GLU A 72 5.32 8.25 -14.01
C GLU A 72 6.13 6.96 -13.79
N ALA A 73 6.17 6.09 -14.78
CA ALA A 73 6.95 4.87 -14.72
C ALA A 73 8.46 5.16 -14.54
N VAL A 74 8.97 6.17 -15.23
CA VAL A 74 10.37 6.61 -15.07
C VAL A 74 10.63 7.14 -13.66
N LEU A 75 9.74 7.98 -13.14
CA LEU A 75 9.91 8.57 -11.81
C LEU A 75 9.84 7.51 -10.70
N LYS A 76 8.89 6.59 -10.77
CA LYS A 76 8.77 5.47 -9.83
C LYS A 76 10.01 4.58 -9.86
N ARG A 77 10.49 4.24 -11.07
CA ARG A 77 11.71 3.43 -11.22
C ARG A 77 12.96 4.12 -10.69
N ASN A 78 13.08 5.43 -10.88
CA ASN A 78 14.22 6.21 -10.38
C ASN A 78 14.18 6.38 -8.85
N ALA A 79 13.00 6.38 -8.24
CA ALA A 79 12.81 6.44 -6.79
C ALA A 79 13.07 5.09 -6.11
N PHE A 80 13.04 3.98 -6.85
CA PHE A 80 13.27 2.65 -6.31
C PHE A 80 14.78 2.36 -6.14
N PRO A 81 15.23 1.79 -5.01
CA PRO A 81 16.64 1.48 -4.78
C PRO A 81 17.17 0.51 -5.84
N LYS A 82 18.18 0.93 -6.59
CA LYS A 82 18.73 0.16 -7.72
C LYS A 82 19.34 -1.20 -7.33
N GLN A 83 19.72 -1.37 -6.07
CA GLN A 83 20.38 -2.60 -5.60
C GLN A 83 19.42 -3.78 -5.42
N GLU A 84 18.13 -3.53 -5.25
CA GLU A 84 17.12 -4.57 -5.00
C GLU A 84 16.24 -4.87 -6.22
N SER A 85 16.25 -4.00 -7.24
CA SER A 85 15.23 -4.02 -8.28
C SER A 85 15.47 -4.99 -9.44
N GLU A 86 16.71 -5.36 -9.71
CA GLU A 86 17.00 -6.04 -10.99
C GLU A 86 16.76 -7.55 -10.98
N LYS A 87 16.52 -8.14 -9.80
CA LYS A 87 16.43 -9.61 -9.64
C LYS A 87 15.34 -10.11 -8.69
N VAL A 88 14.38 -9.28 -8.32
CA VAL A 88 13.36 -9.68 -7.33
C VAL A 88 12.59 -10.92 -7.80
N PHE A 89 12.11 -10.92 -9.03
CA PHE A 89 11.40 -12.09 -9.59
C PHE A 89 12.34 -13.25 -9.90
N ASP A 90 13.53 -12.99 -10.39
CA ASP A 90 14.56 -14.02 -10.67
C ASP A 90 15.01 -14.76 -9.41
N ASN A 91 14.96 -14.09 -8.24
CA ASN A 91 15.30 -14.70 -6.96
C ASN A 91 14.15 -15.48 -6.33
N MET A 92 12.91 -15.29 -6.83
CA MET A 92 11.72 -15.98 -6.35
C MET A 92 11.42 -17.28 -7.09
N VAL A 93 12.12 -17.56 -8.19
CA VAL A 93 11.93 -18.77 -8.98
C VAL A 93 13.14 -19.68 -8.86
N THR A 94 12.89 -20.99 -8.78
CA THR A 94 13.95 -22.01 -8.71
C THR A 94 14.62 -22.24 -10.07
N GLU A 95 13.85 -22.15 -11.14
CA GLU A 95 14.33 -22.29 -12.51
C GLU A 95 14.04 -21.02 -13.31
N LYS A 96 15.05 -20.51 -14.03
CA LYS A 96 14.92 -19.31 -14.87
C LYS A 96 14.57 -19.74 -16.29
N GLY A 97 13.58 -19.11 -16.88
CA GLY A 97 13.19 -19.33 -18.28
C GLY A 97 11.68 -19.27 -18.49
N ASP A 98 11.25 -19.73 -19.67
CA ASP A 98 9.85 -19.63 -20.12
C ASP A 98 8.86 -20.45 -19.28
N ASN A 99 9.32 -21.40 -18.48
CA ASN A 99 8.50 -22.25 -17.61
C ASN A 99 8.53 -21.81 -16.14
N SER A 100 9.02 -20.62 -15.83
CA SER A 100 9.03 -20.11 -14.46
C SER A 100 7.62 -19.81 -13.99
N THR A 101 7.24 -20.34 -12.83
CA THR A 101 5.93 -20.11 -12.24
C THR A 101 6.08 -19.33 -10.94
N LEU A 102 5.34 -18.24 -10.77
CA LEU A 102 5.24 -17.46 -9.55
C LEU A 102 3.80 -17.54 -9.01
N ALA A 103 3.66 -17.92 -7.76
CA ALA A 103 2.36 -17.88 -7.08
C ALA A 103 2.25 -16.58 -6.27
N VAL A 104 1.13 -15.88 -6.44
CA VAL A 104 0.79 -14.69 -5.64
C VAL A 104 -0.37 -15.06 -4.73
N CYS A 105 -0.16 -14.97 -3.42
CA CYS A 105 -1.19 -15.20 -2.41
C CYS A 105 -1.55 -13.89 -1.73
N HIS A 106 -2.85 -13.56 -1.69
CA HIS A 106 -3.39 -12.43 -0.94
C HIS A 106 -4.20 -12.96 0.24
N ILE A 107 -3.85 -12.52 1.46
CA ILE A 107 -4.54 -12.89 2.70
C ILE A 107 -5.04 -11.63 3.36
N ASP A 108 -6.35 -11.55 3.61
CA ASP A 108 -6.99 -10.43 4.28
C ASP A 108 -7.74 -10.90 5.54
N GLY A 109 -7.80 -10.04 6.54
CA GLY A 109 -8.50 -10.31 7.80
C GLY A 109 -9.93 -9.77 7.76
N ASN A 110 -10.91 -10.67 7.85
CA ASN A 110 -12.32 -10.30 7.87
C ASN A 110 -12.69 -9.54 9.16
N SER A 111 -13.41 -8.42 9.01
CA SER A 111 -13.98 -7.63 10.13
C SER A 111 -12.95 -7.17 11.17
N MET A 112 -11.67 -7.10 10.82
CA MET A 112 -10.60 -6.73 11.74
C MET A 112 -10.80 -5.33 12.32
N GLY A 113 -11.27 -4.39 11.50
CA GLY A 113 -11.55 -3.01 11.94
C GLY A 113 -12.63 -2.95 13.02
N ASP A 114 -13.68 -3.75 12.90
CA ASP A 114 -14.77 -3.79 13.88
C ASP A 114 -14.33 -4.47 15.19
N SER A 115 -13.52 -5.53 15.09
CA SER A 115 -12.94 -6.21 16.25
C SER A 115 -12.03 -5.28 17.04
N ILE A 116 -11.14 -4.55 16.36
CA ILE A 116 -10.27 -3.56 17.00
C ILE A 116 -11.10 -2.46 17.67
N ARG A 117 -12.09 -1.93 16.96
CA ARG A 117 -13.00 -0.91 17.53
C ARG A 117 -13.69 -1.41 18.78
N HIS A 118 -14.23 -2.62 18.78
CA HIS A 118 -14.90 -3.22 19.93
C HIS A 118 -13.98 -3.39 21.15
N ILE A 119 -12.73 -3.79 20.93
CA ILE A 119 -11.72 -3.89 22.00
C ILE A 119 -11.42 -2.49 22.55
N MET A 120 -11.17 -1.53 21.68
CA MET A 120 -10.76 -0.19 22.06
C MET A 120 -11.83 0.62 22.76
N GLN A 121 -13.13 0.37 22.48
CA GLN A 121 -14.24 1.01 23.18
C GLN A 121 -14.27 0.77 24.69
N LYS A 122 -13.62 -0.31 25.16
CA LYS A 122 -13.55 -0.68 26.57
C LYS A 122 -12.38 -0.04 27.31
N ILE A 123 -11.51 0.67 26.59
CA ILE A 123 -10.26 1.21 27.12
C ILE A 123 -10.38 2.73 27.18
N ASN A 124 -10.14 3.28 28.38
CA ASN A 124 -10.18 4.72 28.61
C ASN A 124 -8.76 5.29 28.76
N GLY A 125 -8.62 6.54 28.29
CA GLY A 125 -7.37 7.29 28.41
C GLY A 125 -6.28 6.86 27.40
N TYR A 126 -5.40 7.78 27.09
CA TYR A 126 -4.30 7.54 26.13
C TYR A 126 -3.22 6.60 26.71
N GLU A 127 -2.99 6.67 28.02
CA GLU A 127 -2.01 5.85 28.74
C GLU A 127 -2.30 4.35 28.60
N ASN A 128 -3.57 3.97 28.48
CA ASN A 128 -3.99 2.57 28.31
C ASN A 128 -4.22 2.23 26.83
N ALA A 129 -4.80 3.16 26.06
CA ALA A 129 -5.17 2.93 24.66
C ALA A 129 -3.97 2.75 23.74
N VAL A 130 -2.91 3.54 23.92
CA VAL A 130 -1.72 3.43 23.06
C VAL A 130 -0.97 2.11 23.25
N PRO A 131 -0.69 1.64 24.47
CA PRO A 131 -0.11 0.31 24.68
C PRO A 131 -1.00 -0.82 24.16
N ALA A 132 -2.32 -0.73 24.36
CA ALA A 132 -3.26 -1.74 23.88
C ALA A 132 -3.24 -1.82 22.34
N MET A 133 -3.27 -0.70 21.63
CA MET A 133 -3.17 -0.67 20.16
C MET A 133 -1.84 -1.24 19.65
N ARG A 134 -0.72 -0.94 20.34
CA ARG A 134 0.59 -1.51 19.98
C ARG A 134 0.60 -3.03 20.16
N ASN A 135 0.02 -3.54 21.24
CA ASN A 135 -0.07 -4.98 21.47
C ASN A 135 -0.95 -5.67 20.41
N ILE A 136 -2.13 -5.13 20.11
CA ILE A 136 -3.00 -5.64 19.06
C ILE A 136 -2.26 -5.67 17.71
N SER A 137 -1.58 -4.57 17.36
CA SER A 137 -0.83 -4.49 16.11
C SER A 137 0.29 -5.54 16.05
N LYS A 138 0.98 -5.76 17.15
CA LYS A 138 2.02 -6.79 17.26
C LYS A 138 1.44 -8.20 17.13
N GLU A 139 0.37 -8.51 17.84
CA GLU A 139 -0.29 -9.82 17.77
C GLU A 139 -0.78 -10.14 16.35
N ILE A 140 -1.35 -9.16 15.67
CA ILE A 140 -1.75 -9.29 14.26
C ILE A 140 -0.53 -9.58 13.39
N ALA A 141 0.53 -8.78 13.50
CA ALA A 141 1.75 -8.96 12.71
C ALA A 141 2.40 -10.32 12.96
N ASP A 142 2.49 -10.75 14.21
CA ASP A 142 3.07 -12.05 14.59
C ASP A 142 2.20 -13.22 14.08
N THR A 143 0.87 -13.09 14.15
CA THR A 143 -0.06 -14.09 13.63
C THR A 143 0.08 -14.26 12.12
N PHE A 144 0.13 -13.15 11.37
CA PHE A 144 0.31 -13.20 9.92
C PHE A 144 1.67 -13.80 9.55
N ARG A 145 2.75 -13.38 10.22
CA ARG A 145 4.09 -13.92 9.99
C ARG A 145 4.15 -15.42 10.25
N ASN A 146 3.66 -15.87 11.41
CA ASN A 146 3.68 -17.28 11.77
C ASN A 146 2.85 -18.14 10.81
N ASN A 147 1.71 -17.64 10.34
CA ASN A 147 0.90 -18.34 9.36
C ASN A 147 1.56 -18.37 7.97
N PHE A 148 2.21 -17.29 7.57
CA PHE A 148 3.00 -17.24 6.35
C PHE A 148 4.15 -18.24 6.39
N ASP A 149 4.93 -18.27 7.47
CA ASP A 149 6.06 -19.19 7.62
C ASP A 149 5.60 -20.66 7.60
N LYS A 150 4.47 -20.97 8.24
CA LYS A 150 3.85 -22.32 8.17
C LYS A 150 3.43 -22.66 6.74
N MET A 151 2.80 -21.74 6.04
CA MET A 151 2.39 -21.96 4.65
C MET A 151 3.60 -22.23 3.76
N VAL A 152 4.64 -21.41 3.85
CA VAL A 152 5.88 -21.59 3.08
C VAL A 152 6.54 -22.92 3.39
N SER A 153 6.61 -23.33 4.65
CA SER A 153 7.21 -24.61 5.04
C SER A 153 6.48 -25.83 4.47
N ILE A 154 5.16 -25.75 4.26
CA ILE A 154 4.36 -26.82 3.65
C ILE A 154 4.64 -26.93 2.15
N TRP A 155 4.90 -25.79 1.48
CA TRP A 155 5.11 -25.76 0.03
C TRP A 155 6.56 -26.04 -0.39
N MET A 156 7.52 -25.93 0.54
CA MET A 156 8.95 -26.16 0.27
C MET A 156 9.39 -27.61 0.59
N ASN A 157 8.52 -28.47 1.11
CA ASN A 157 8.72 -29.90 1.33
C ASN A 157 7.96 -30.71 0.29
#